data_1b8b30e9d9584397d17ecd043fe2ce40
#
_entry.id   1b8b30e9d9584397d17ecd043fe2ce40
#
_cell.length_a   1.000
_cell.length_b   1.000
_cell.length_c   1.000
_cell.angle_alpha   90.00
_cell.angle_beta   90.00
_cell.angle_gamma   90.00
#
_symmetry.space_group_name_H-M   'P 1'
#
loop_
_entity.id
_entity.type
_entity.pdbx_description
1 polymer ?
#
loop_
_entity_poly.entity_id
_entity_poly.type
_entity_poly.pdbx_seq_one_letter_code
_entity_poly.pdbx_strand_id
1 'polypeptide(L)'
;MPIPKKKQGEKQKDYMMRCVPQLMKYHPEKQAVAICYKSFKGSVELESYNDYPQGAKNNAKRAIAFKEKNGSKCGTQVGWTRARQLADGKNITRDTIARMASFKRHQQHKDVPYTEGCGGLMWDAWGGSAGVNWAISKLKQIDKK
;
A
#
# COMPACT_ATOMS: atom_id res chain seq x y z
N MET A 1 -3.86 -1.66 31.44
CA MET A 1 -5.18 -1.27 30.89
C MET A 1 -5.26 -1.69 29.44
N PRO A 2 -6.15 -2.61 29.11
CA PRO A 2 -6.21 -3.07 27.72
C PRO A 2 -6.94 -2.08 26.82
N ILE A 3 -6.27 -1.70 25.74
CA ILE A 3 -6.90 -0.91 24.68
C ILE A 3 -7.50 -1.91 23.69
N PRO A 4 -8.80 -1.78 23.33
CA PRO A 4 -9.41 -2.67 22.34
C PRO A 4 -8.64 -2.64 21.03
N LYS A 5 -8.45 -3.81 20.43
CA LYS A 5 -7.79 -3.90 19.14
C LYS A 5 -8.80 -3.68 18.02
N LYS A 6 -8.36 -2.96 16.97
CA LYS A 6 -9.15 -2.76 15.77
C LYS A 6 -9.38 -4.10 15.07
N LYS A 7 -10.61 -4.34 14.63
CA LYS A 7 -10.94 -5.49 13.78
C LYS A 7 -10.57 -5.17 12.33
N GLN A 8 -10.26 -6.20 11.57
CA GLN A 8 -9.93 -6.01 10.16
C GLN A 8 -11.12 -5.38 9.43
N GLY A 9 -10.88 -4.30 8.69
CA GLY A 9 -11.92 -3.59 7.96
C GLY A 9 -12.85 -2.73 8.81
N GLU A 10 -12.61 -2.63 10.10
CA GLU A 10 -13.46 -1.83 10.99
C GLU A 10 -13.31 -0.34 10.71
N LYS A 11 -14.44 0.37 10.61
CA LYS A 11 -14.45 1.82 10.38
C LYS A 11 -14.04 2.56 11.65
N GLN A 12 -13.46 3.75 11.47
CA GLN A 12 -13.04 4.58 12.59
C GLN A 12 -14.21 4.85 13.55
N LYS A 13 -15.38 5.20 13.02
CA LYS A 13 -16.57 5.47 13.82
C LYS A 13 -16.93 4.28 14.72
N ASP A 14 -16.96 3.08 14.15
CA ASP A 14 -17.34 1.87 14.88
C ASP A 14 -16.29 1.53 15.94
N TYR A 15 -15.02 1.66 15.60
CA TYR A 15 -13.93 1.43 16.56
C TYR A 15 -14.01 2.43 17.73
N MET A 16 -14.21 3.71 17.43
CA MET A 16 -14.29 4.74 18.47
C MET A 16 -15.47 4.52 19.40
N MET A 17 -16.62 4.11 18.85
CA MET A 17 -17.82 3.81 19.65
C MET A 17 -17.61 2.66 20.62
N ARG A 18 -16.69 1.75 20.30
CA ARG A 18 -16.36 0.59 21.11
C ARG A 18 -15.22 0.89 22.09
N CYS A 19 -14.22 1.66 21.65
CA CYS A 19 -13.00 1.93 22.40
C CYS A 19 -13.20 3.01 23.47
N VAL A 20 -13.82 4.14 23.10
CA VAL A 20 -13.92 5.31 23.99
C VAL A 20 -14.64 4.98 25.31
N PRO A 21 -15.81 4.30 25.33
CA PRO A 21 -16.49 3.98 26.59
C PRO A 21 -15.64 3.11 27.52
N GLN A 22 -14.84 2.19 26.96
CA GLN A 22 -13.96 1.34 27.78
C GLN A 22 -12.86 2.15 28.45
N LEU A 23 -12.24 3.07 27.70
CA LEU A 23 -11.17 3.90 28.24
C LEU A 23 -11.67 4.98 29.19
N MET A 24 -12.93 5.40 29.08
CA MET A 24 -13.51 6.38 30.00
C MET A 24 -13.62 5.86 31.42
N LYS A 25 -13.49 4.55 31.64
CA LYS A 25 -13.42 3.98 32.98
C LYS A 25 -12.13 4.36 33.72
N TYR A 26 -11.08 4.74 32.95
CA TYR A 26 -9.75 5.01 33.50
C TYR A 26 -9.25 6.41 33.17
N HIS A 27 -9.84 7.10 32.19
CA HIS A 27 -9.38 8.40 31.70
C HIS A 27 -10.55 9.35 31.46
N PRO A 28 -10.32 10.69 31.52
CA PRO A 28 -11.30 11.66 31.05
C PRO A 28 -11.64 11.47 29.57
N GLU A 29 -12.83 11.90 29.16
CA GLU A 29 -13.31 11.70 27.79
C GLU A 29 -12.32 12.18 26.72
N LYS A 30 -11.77 13.38 26.85
CA LYS A 30 -10.81 13.92 25.88
C LYS A 30 -9.61 13.03 25.72
N GLN A 31 -9.09 12.51 26.83
CA GLN A 31 -7.92 11.62 26.82
C GLN A 31 -8.27 10.27 26.21
N ALA A 32 -9.45 9.72 26.54
CA ALA A 32 -9.92 8.45 25.97
C ALA A 32 -10.05 8.54 24.45
N VAL A 33 -10.63 9.64 23.95
CA VAL A 33 -10.77 9.88 22.52
C VAL A 33 -9.41 9.93 21.83
N ALA A 34 -8.47 10.67 22.41
CA ALA A 34 -7.12 10.80 21.84
C ALA A 34 -6.39 9.44 21.77
N ILE A 35 -6.48 8.66 22.84
CA ILE A 35 -5.84 7.33 22.91
C ILE A 35 -6.45 6.40 21.85
N CYS A 36 -7.78 6.36 21.77
CA CYS A 36 -8.48 5.50 20.81
C CYS A 36 -8.19 5.89 19.37
N TYR A 37 -8.18 7.19 19.06
CA TYR A 37 -7.86 7.67 17.72
C TYR A 37 -6.44 7.26 17.31
N LYS A 38 -5.48 7.44 18.21
CA LYS A 38 -4.08 7.08 17.95
C LYS A 38 -3.92 5.58 17.74
N SER A 39 -4.61 4.77 18.53
CA SER A 39 -4.59 3.32 18.40
C SER A 39 -5.20 2.86 17.08
N PHE A 40 -6.34 3.44 16.68
CA PHE A 40 -6.98 3.14 15.40
C PHE A 40 -6.05 3.46 14.23
N LYS A 41 -5.47 4.67 14.22
CA LYS A 41 -4.59 5.12 13.15
C LYS A 41 -3.37 4.23 13.01
N GLY A 42 -2.74 3.85 14.13
CA GLY A 42 -1.60 2.94 14.13
C GLY A 42 -1.95 1.57 13.57
N SER A 43 -3.14 1.04 13.90
CA SER A 43 -3.60 -0.25 13.39
C SER A 43 -3.83 -0.22 11.89
N VAL A 44 -4.41 0.88 11.36
CA VAL A 44 -4.60 1.04 9.91
C VAL A 44 -3.26 1.07 9.19
N GLU A 45 -2.28 1.77 9.75
CA GLU A 45 -0.94 1.84 9.17
C GLU A 45 -0.23 0.50 9.14
N LEU A 46 -0.54 -0.40 10.10
CA LEU A 46 0.05 -1.73 10.19
C LEU A 46 -0.68 -2.78 9.35
N GLU A 47 -1.89 -2.49 8.87
CA GLU A 47 -2.60 -3.43 8.01
C GLU A 47 -1.86 -3.60 6.68
N SER A 48 -1.87 -4.83 6.16
CA SER A 48 -1.18 -5.15 4.91
C SER A 48 -2.06 -6.03 4.03
N TYR A 49 -1.76 -6.04 2.74
CA TYR A 49 -2.61 -6.66 1.72
C TYR A 49 -1.74 -7.32 0.67
N ASN A 50 -2.20 -8.44 0.11
CA ASN A 50 -1.51 -9.15 -0.95
C ASN A 50 -2.46 -9.64 -2.06
N ASP A 51 -3.66 -9.09 -2.12
CA ASP A 51 -4.69 -9.52 -3.07
C ASP A 51 -4.59 -8.83 -4.44
N TYR A 52 -3.42 -8.31 -4.78
CA TYR A 52 -3.19 -7.74 -6.11
C TYR A 52 -3.16 -8.85 -7.17
N PRO A 53 -3.55 -8.51 -8.43
CA PRO A 53 -3.70 -9.53 -9.47
C PRO A 53 -2.37 -10.13 -9.93
N GLN A 54 -2.44 -11.32 -10.52
CA GLN A 54 -1.26 -12.00 -11.05
C GLN A 54 -0.53 -11.16 -12.08
N GLY A 55 -1.25 -10.34 -12.86
CA GLY A 55 -0.65 -9.42 -13.84
C GLY A 55 0.32 -8.44 -13.18
N ALA A 56 -0.02 -7.95 -11.99
CA ALA A 56 0.88 -7.05 -11.24
C ALA A 56 2.18 -7.76 -10.87
N LYS A 57 2.09 -9.00 -10.40
CA LYS A 57 3.26 -9.81 -10.06
C LYS A 57 4.12 -10.07 -11.30
N ASN A 58 3.48 -10.42 -12.42
CA ASN A 58 4.20 -10.72 -13.65
C ASN A 58 4.92 -9.50 -14.21
N ASN A 59 4.28 -8.32 -14.15
CA ASN A 59 4.89 -7.09 -14.60
C ASN A 59 6.12 -6.74 -13.77
N ALA A 60 6.03 -6.88 -12.45
CA ALA A 60 7.16 -6.64 -11.55
C ALA A 60 8.30 -7.63 -11.83
N LYS A 61 7.98 -8.90 -12.04
CA LYS A 61 8.98 -9.93 -12.36
C LYS A 61 9.72 -9.59 -13.66
N ARG A 62 8.99 -9.13 -14.66
CA ARG A 62 9.58 -8.76 -15.96
C ARG A 62 10.57 -7.60 -15.82
N ALA A 63 10.19 -6.59 -15.04
CA ALA A 63 11.05 -5.43 -14.79
C ALA A 63 12.32 -5.84 -14.03
N ILE A 64 12.19 -6.67 -13.01
CA ILE A 64 13.32 -7.17 -12.22
C ILE A 64 14.25 -8.00 -13.09
N ALA A 65 13.70 -8.90 -13.92
CA ALA A 65 14.49 -9.74 -14.82
C ALA A 65 15.33 -8.90 -15.79
N PHE A 66 14.73 -7.83 -16.34
CA PHE A 66 15.46 -6.92 -17.22
C PHE A 66 16.61 -6.25 -16.47
N LYS A 67 16.35 -5.75 -15.26
CA LYS A 67 17.39 -5.11 -14.45
C LYS A 67 18.53 -6.05 -14.13
N GLU A 68 18.23 -7.29 -13.75
CA GLU A 68 19.24 -8.28 -13.39
C GLU A 68 20.09 -8.70 -14.60
N LYS A 69 19.48 -8.82 -15.77
CA LYS A 69 20.15 -9.25 -17.00
C LYS A 69 20.99 -8.13 -17.61
N ASN A 70 20.46 -6.92 -17.67
CA ASN A 70 21.05 -5.82 -18.43
C ASN A 70 21.63 -4.71 -17.55
N GLY A 71 21.32 -4.71 -16.26
CA GLY A 71 21.58 -3.58 -15.38
C GLY A 71 20.64 -2.44 -15.68
N SER A 72 20.47 -1.52 -14.74
CA SER A 72 19.66 -0.33 -14.96
C SER A 72 19.99 0.74 -13.95
N LYS A 73 20.04 1.98 -14.41
CA LYS A 73 20.17 3.16 -13.55
C LYS A 73 18.81 3.76 -13.22
N CYS A 74 17.73 3.16 -13.76
CA CYS A 74 16.38 3.65 -13.54
C CYS A 74 15.91 3.37 -12.11
N GLY A 75 15.12 4.30 -11.58
CA GLY A 75 14.44 4.12 -10.32
C GLY A 75 15.33 4.27 -9.10
N THR A 76 14.74 4.02 -7.94
CA THR A 76 15.40 4.09 -6.65
C THR A 76 15.44 2.71 -6.02
N GLN A 77 16.27 2.53 -4.99
CA GLN A 77 16.31 1.29 -4.24
C GLN A 77 14.94 0.97 -3.63
N VAL A 78 14.21 1.99 -3.17
CA VAL A 78 12.87 1.80 -2.63
C VAL A 78 11.94 1.21 -3.69
N GLY A 79 11.94 1.77 -4.89
CA GLY A 79 11.12 1.26 -6.00
C GLY A 79 11.42 -0.20 -6.33
N TRP A 80 12.69 -0.56 -6.39
CA TRP A 80 13.08 -1.93 -6.67
C TRP A 80 12.74 -2.90 -5.54
N THR A 81 12.83 -2.44 -4.29
CA THR A 81 12.38 -3.22 -3.13
C THR A 81 10.89 -3.51 -3.23
N ARG A 82 10.08 -2.51 -3.61
CA ARG A 82 8.64 -2.70 -3.79
C ARG A 82 8.34 -3.65 -4.94
N ALA A 83 9.09 -3.55 -6.04
CA ALA A 83 8.94 -4.46 -7.17
C ALA A 83 9.17 -5.92 -6.74
N ARG A 84 10.18 -6.17 -5.94
CA ARG A 84 10.45 -7.52 -5.41
C ARG A 84 9.32 -8.01 -4.52
N GLN A 85 8.77 -7.15 -3.68
CA GLN A 85 7.62 -7.50 -2.84
C GLN A 85 6.42 -7.93 -3.69
N LEU A 86 6.12 -7.17 -4.75
CA LEU A 86 5.02 -7.51 -5.67
C LEU A 86 5.30 -8.83 -6.38
N ALA A 87 6.50 -9.00 -6.91
CA ALA A 87 6.88 -10.22 -7.65
C ALA A 87 6.75 -11.46 -6.76
N ASP A 88 7.11 -11.35 -5.49
CA ASP A 88 7.06 -12.44 -4.52
C ASP A 88 5.69 -12.64 -3.89
N GLY A 89 4.71 -11.81 -4.22
CA GLY A 89 3.36 -11.92 -3.65
C GLY A 89 3.28 -11.57 -2.18
N LYS A 90 4.20 -10.75 -1.68
CA LYS A 90 4.25 -10.38 -0.27
C LYS A 90 3.19 -9.33 0.07
N ASN A 91 2.84 -9.28 1.35
CA ASN A 91 1.93 -8.25 1.86
C ASN A 91 2.57 -6.86 1.72
N ILE A 92 1.75 -5.91 1.29
CA ILE A 92 2.16 -4.51 1.18
C ILE A 92 1.21 -3.63 2.00
N THR A 93 1.74 -2.54 2.55
CA THR A 93 0.99 -1.65 3.42
C THR A 93 0.17 -0.64 2.62
N ARG A 94 -0.77 0.02 3.29
CA ARG A 94 -1.53 1.11 2.69
C ARG A 94 -0.61 2.18 2.08
N ASP A 95 0.47 2.50 2.77
CA ASP A 95 1.42 3.51 2.29
C ASP A 95 2.02 3.11 0.94
N THR A 96 2.42 1.84 0.80
CA THR A 96 2.92 1.31 -0.46
C THR A 96 1.84 1.34 -1.54
N ILE A 97 0.61 0.97 -1.19
CA ILE A 97 -0.53 1.00 -2.12
C ILE A 97 -0.79 2.43 -2.59
N ALA A 98 -0.71 3.42 -1.69
CA ALA A 98 -0.88 4.82 -2.05
C ALA A 98 0.20 5.28 -3.04
N ARG A 99 1.44 4.83 -2.86
CA ARG A 99 2.52 5.13 -3.80
C ARG A 99 2.27 4.51 -5.17
N MET A 100 1.80 3.26 -5.21
CA MET A 100 1.42 2.60 -6.46
C MET A 100 0.31 3.36 -7.17
N ALA A 101 -0.73 3.76 -6.43
CA ALA A 101 -1.85 4.52 -7.00
C ALA A 101 -1.37 5.86 -7.57
N SER A 102 -0.48 6.55 -6.88
CA SER A 102 0.05 7.83 -7.35
C SER A 102 0.89 7.68 -8.62
N PHE A 103 1.39 6.49 -8.91
CA PHE A 103 2.17 6.22 -10.12
C PHE A 103 1.32 6.32 -11.39
N LYS A 104 0.01 6.38 -11.27
CA LYS A 104 -0.91 6.62 -12.40
C LYS A 104 -0.52 7.85 -13.21
N ARG A 105 0.08 8.86 -12.60
CA ARG A 105 0.55 10.07 -13.28
C ARG A 105 1.63 9.79 -14.33
N HIS A 106 2.28 8.61 -14.25
CA HIS A 106 3.32 8.20 -15.20
C HIS A 106 2.79 7.29 -16.30
N GLN A 107 1.47 7.07 -16.39
CA GLN A 107 0.87 6.18 -17.40
C GLN A 107 1.26 6.57 -18.82
N GLN A 108 1.43 7.85 -19.09
CA GLN A 108 1.81 8.33 -20.41
C GLN A 108 3.16 7.79 -20.88
N HIS A 109 4.00 7.31 -19.96
CA HIS A 109 5.32 6.77 -20.27
C HIS A 109 5.38 5.24 -20.26
N LYS A 110 4.23 4.57 -20.09
CA LYS A 110 4.20 3.11 -19.90
C LYS A 110 4.70 2.30 -21.10
N ASP A 111 4.62 2.87 -22.29
CA ASP A 111 5.00 2.17 -23.52
C ASP A 111 6.44 2.47 -23.96
N VAL A 112 7.20 3.22 -23.17
CA VAL A 112 8.62 3.47 -23.47
C VAL A 112 9.37 2.14 -23.36
N PRO A 113 10.07 1.70 -24.45
CA PRO A 113 10.86 0.47 -24.38
C PRO A 113 11.91 0.55 -23.27
N TYR A 114 12.17 -0.57 -22.63
CA TYR A 114 13.12 -0.65 -21.52
C TYR A 114 14.53 -0.18 -21.90
N THR A 115 14.89 -0.32 -23.16
CA THR A 115 16.21 0.08 -23.66
C THR A 115 16.31 1.55 -24.01
N GLU A 116 15.17 2.27 -24.10
CA GLU A 116 15.13 3.66 -24.56
C GLU A 116 14.86 4.66 -23.43
N GLY A 117 14.43 4.18 -22.28
CA GLY A 117 14.14 5.08 -21.15
C GLY A 117 13.63 4.32 -19.97
N CYS A 118 13.29 5.06 -18.92
CA CYS A 118 12.88 4.47 -17.63
C CYS A 118 11.37 4.30 -17.50
N GLY A 119 10.56 4.96 -18.35
CA GLY A 119 9.10 5.01 -18.16
C GLY A 119 8.43 3.65 -18.10
N GLY A 120 8.61 2.83 -19.13
CA GLY A 120 8.00 1.50 -19.19
C GLY A 120 8.54 0.55 -18.14
N LEU A 121 9.86 0.59 -17.92
CA LEU A 121 10.51 -0.26 -16.92
C LEU A 121 9.96 0.04 -15.52
N MET A 122 9.90 1.32 -15.15
CA MET A 122 9.41 1.70 -13.83
C MET A 122 7.91 1.48 -13.70
N TRP A 123 7.15 1.67 -14.78
CA TRP A 123 5.73 1.36 -14.79
C TRP A 123 5.49 -0.10 -14.42
N ASP A 124 6.22 -1.02 -15.04
CA ASP A 124 6.10 -2.45 -14.77
C ASP A 124 6.65 -2.82 -13.40
N ALA A 125 7.72 -2.16 -12.94
CA ALA A 125 8.28 -2.39 -11.60
C ALA A 125 7.25 -2.13 -10.50
N TRP A 126 6.36 -1.14 -10.71
CA TRP A 126 5.28 -0.84 -9.77
C TRP A 126 4.00 -1.63 -10.08
N GLY A 127 4.10 -2.71 -10.84
CA GLY A 127 3.00 -3.62 -11.12
C GLY A 127 2.32 -3.43 -12.46
N GLY A 128 2.76 -2.47 -13.26
CA GLY A 128 2.15 -2.16 -14.54
C GLY A 128 0.71 -1.67 -14.39
N SER A 129 -0.05 -1.67 -15.48
CA SER A 129 -1.45 -1.23 -15.45
C SER A 129 -2.28 -2.05 -14.47
N ALA A 130 -2.06 -3.37 -14.42
CA ALA A 130 -2.78 -4.25 -13.49
C ALA A 130 -2.54 -3.84 -12.03
N GLY A 131 -1.28 -3.58 -11.66
CA GLY A 131 -0.91 -3.20 -10.30
C GLY A 131 -1.39 -1.81 -9.93
N VAL A 132 -1.17 -0.82 -10.81
CA VAL A 132 -1.55 0.57 -10.54
C VAL A 132 -3.06 0.72 -10.43
N ASN A 133 -3.83 0.08 -11.33
CA ASN A 133 -5.30 0.15 -11.28
C ASN A 133 -5.85 -0.56 -10.04
N TRP A 134 -5.28 -1.71 -9.68
CA TRP A 134 -5.64 -2.40 -8.44
C TRP A 134 -5.39 -1.49 -7.23
N ALA A 135 -4.24 -0.82 -7.20
CA ALA A 135 -3.87 0.06 -6.09
C ALA A 135 -4.86 1.22 -5.93
N ILE A 136 -5.30 1.81 -7.03
CA ILE A 136 -6.29 2.90 -7.01
C ILE A 136 -7.60 2.40 -6.39
N SER A 137 -8.09 1.24 -6.86
CA SER A 137 -9.33 0.64 -6.33
C SER A 137 -9.19 0.23 -4.88
N LYS A 138 -8.07 -0.41 -4.54
CA LYS A 138 -7.81 -0.88 -3.17
C LYS A 138 -7.72 0.27 -2.19
N LEU A 139 -7.03 1.35 -2.57
CA LEU A 139 -6.90 2.53 -1.71
C LEU A 139 -8.27 3.14 -1.40
N LYS A 140 -9.14 3.21 -2.41
CA LYS A 140 -10.52 3.68 -2.20
C LYS A 140 -11.28 2.79 -1.23
N GLN A 141 -11.12 1.47 -1.33
CA GLN A 141 -11.76 0.52 -0.41
C GLN A 141 -11.25 0.71 1.01
N ILE A 142 -9.94 0.84 1.18
CA ILE A 142 -9.32 1.03 2.50
C ILE A 142 -9.82 2.33 3.12
N ASP A 143 -9.84 3.42 2.37
CA ASP A 143 -10.16 4.75 2.88
C ASP A 143 -11.66 4.96 3.13
N LYS A 144 -12.53 4.09 2.59
CA LYS A 144 -13.97 4.14 2.85
C LYS A 144 -14.36 3.53 4.20
N LYS A 145 -13.47 2.77 4.81
CA LYS A 145 -13.74 2.08 6.08
C LYS A 145 -13.53 2.97 7.28
#